data_357ef4db56b67f24ce8737986d230219
#
_entry.id   357ef4db56b67f24ce8737986d230219
#
_cell.length_a   1.000
_cell.length_b   1.000
_cell.length_c   1.000
_cell.angle_alpha   90.00
_cell.angle_beta   90.00
_cell.angle_gamma   90.00
#
_symmetry.space_group_name_H-M   'P 1'
#
loop_
_entity.id
_entity.type
_entity.pdbx_description
1 polymer ?
#
loop_
_entity_poly.entity_id
_entity_poly.type
_entity_poly.pdbx_seq_one_letter_code
_entity_poly.pdbx_strand_id
1 'polypeptide(L)'
;MNARDREGTDHGKIRRDSARRRDAVGAAVNAAIGRGFVIGREVMVGSIPGIVVGYNIANFGRFAGNPYPLVVRTALGVTQCAMNEVSLV
;
A
#
# COMPACT_ATOMS: atom_id res chain seq x y z
N MET A 1 -5.85 12.08 -39.28
CA MET A 1 -5.54 12.47 -38.08
C MET A 1 -6.24 11.76 -36.95
N ASN A 2 -7.37 11.29 -37.18
CA ASN A 2 -8.17 10.73 -36.10
C ASN A 2 -7.56 9.49 -35.46
N ALA A 3 -6.91 8.66 -36.23
CA ALA A 3 -6.30 7.45 -35.67
C ALA A 3 -5.22 7.78 -34.67
N ARG A 4 -4.42 8.79 -34.98
CA ARG A 4 -3.37 9.19 -34.04
C ARG A 4 -3.94 9.78 -32.77
N ASP A 5 -4.99 10.56 -32.90
CA ASP A 5 -5.62 11.13 -31.74
C ASP A 5 -6.19 10.03 -30.85
N ARG A 6 -6.81 9.03 -31.45
CA ARG A 6 -7.33 7.92 -30.66
C ARG A 6 -6.25 7.15 -29.94
N GLU A 7 -5.15 6.92 -30.61
CA GLU A 7 -4.03 6.21 -29.97
C GLU A 7 -3.48 7.00 -28.80
N GLY A 8 -3.33 8.30 -28.98
CA GLY A 8 -2.87 9.14 -27.89
C GLY A 8 -3.81 9.13 -26.72
N THR A 9 -5.11 9.14 -26.98
CA THR A 9 -6.12 9.08 -25.94
C THR A 9 -6.03 7.79 -25.14
N ASP A 10 -5.87 6.66 -25.82
CA ASP A 10 -5.77 5.37 -25.14
C ASP A 10 -4.55 5.31 -24.26
N HIS A 11 -3.41 5.76 -24.75
CA HIS A 11 -2.19 5.79 -23.94
C HIS A 11 -2.35 6.70 -22.72
N GLY A 12 -2.98 7.85 -22.91
CA GLY A 12 -3.23 8.75 -21.79
C GLY A 12 -4.11 8.13 -20.73
N LYS A 13 -5.12 7.38 -21.16
CA LYS A 13 -6.01 6.69 -20.26
C LYS A 13 -5.27 5.67 -19.41
N ILE A 14 -4.40 4.86 -20.03
CA ILE A 14 -3.62 3.86 -19.31
C ILE A 14 -2.71 4.55 -18.27
N ARG A 15 -2.08 5.64 -18.65
CA ARG A 15 -1.21 6.37 -17.73
C ARG A 15 -1.97 6.95 -16.55
N ARG A 16 -3.17 7.45 -16.78
CA ARG A 16 -3.98 7.99 -15.69
C ARG A 16 -4.36 6.91 -14.70
N ASP A 17 -4.71 5.74 -15.17
CA ASP A 17 -5.04 4.63 -14.28
C ASP A 17 -3.85 4.24 -13.41
N SER A 18 -2.65 4.18 -14.00
CA SER A 18 -1.44 3.89 -13.24
C SER A 18 -1.16 4.97 -12.20
N ALA A 19 -1.34 6.23 -12.58
CA ALA A 19 -1.14 7.33 -11.65
C ALA A 19 -2.11 7.26 -10.47
N ARG A 20 -3.38 6.95 -10.74
CA ARG A 20 -4.36 6.81 -9.66
C ARG A 20 -4.00 5.71 -8.69
N ARG A 21 -3.51 4.58 -9.20
CA ARG A 21 -3.09 3.49 -8.31
C ARG A 21 -1.93 3.90 -7.43
N ARG A 22 -0.95 4.60 -7.99
CA ARG A 22 0.18 5.09 -7.20
C ARG A 22 -0.26 6.11 -6.16
N ASP A 23 -1.20 6.98 -6.53
CA ASP A 23 -1.73 7.97 -5.60
C ASP A 23 -2.48 7.30 -4.46
N ALA A 24 -3.25 6.25 -4.77
CA ALA A 24 -3.98 5.52 -3.75
C ALA A 24 -3.04 4.80 -2.79
N VAL A 25 -1.95 4.21 -3.31
CA VAL A 25 -0.93 3.58 -2.48
C VAL A 25 -0.25 4.61 -1.59
N GLY A 26 0.14 5.76 -2.16
CA GLY A 26 0.76 6.83 -1.40
C GLY A 26 -0.16 7.35 -0.30
N ALA A 27 -1.44 7.52 -0.59
CA ALA A 27 -2.41 7.96 0.39
C ALA A 27 -2.57 6.93 1.51
N ALA A 28 -2.56 5.65 1.17
CA ALA A 28 -2.68 4.59 2.18
C ALA A 28 -1.47 4.58 3.11
N VAL A 29 -0.27 4.74 2.57
CA VAL A 29 0.95 4.82 3.37
C VAL A 29 0.91 6.05 4.27
N ASN A 30 0.53 7.20 3.74
CA ASN A 30 0.44 8.43 4.53
C ASN A 30 -0.59 8.30 5.65
N ALA A 31 -1.71 7.65 5.37
CA ALA A 31 -2.73 7.39 6.39
C ALA A 31 -2.18 6.50 7.50
N ALA A 32 -1.41 5.48 7.14
CA ALA A 32 -0.80 4.59 8.13
C ALA A 32 0.17 5.35 9.02
N ILE A 33 1.02 6.19 8.42
CA ILE A 33 1.97 7.01 9.18
C ILE A 33 1.21 7.94 10.12
N GLY A 34 0.17 8.58 9.62
CA GLY A 34 -0.64 9.52 10.42
C GLY A 34 -1.34 8.85 11.60
N ARG A 35 -1.59 7.56 11.53
CA ARG A 35 -2.20 6.79 12.60
C ARG A 35 -1.19 6.21 13.58
N GLY A 36 0.10 6.46 13.36
CA GLY A 36 1.15 6.03 14.26
C GLY A 36 1.85 4.75 13.86
N PHE A 37 1.54 4.17 12.70
CA PHE A 37 2.22 2.98 12.21
C PHE A 37 3.52 3.38 11.53
N VAL A 38 4.49 3.81 12.34
CA VAL A 38 5.79 4.22 11.85
C VAL A 38 6.79 3.07 11.96
N ILE A 39 7.85 3.12 11.15
CA ILE A 39 8.87 2.05 11.14
C ILE A 39 9.49 1.95 12.53
N GLY A 40 9.61 0.73 13.03
CA GLY A 40 10.11 0.45 14.37
C GLY A 40 9.04 0.38 15.44
N ARG A 41 7.79 0.72 15.11
CA ARG A 41 6.70 0.70 16.08
C ARG A 41 6.27 -0.73 16.38
N GLU A 42 6.12 -1.03 17.66
CA GLU A 42 5.58 -2.33 18.08
C GLU A 42 4.07 -2.34 17.88
N VAL A 43 3.58 -3.44 17.35
CA VAL A 43 2.18 -3.61 17.00
C VAL A 43 1.73 -5.03 17.31
N MET A 44 0.41 -5.24 17.23
CA MET A 44 -0.17 -6.58 17.26
C MET A 44 -0.87 -6.83 15.94
N VAL A 45 -0.55 -7.95 15.31
CA VAL A 45 -1.27 -8.44 14.13
C VAL A 45 -2.24 -9.51 14.64
N GLY A 46 -3.49 -9.10 14.86
CA GLY A 46 -4.39 -9.95 15.62
C GLY A 46 -3.84 -10.15 17.01
N SER A 47 -3.50 -11.39 17.35
CA SER A 47 -2.91 -11.73 18.65
C SER A 47 -1.39 -11.94 18.60
N ILE A 48 -0.76 -11.62 17.47
CA ILE A 48 0.66 -11.90 17.25
C ILE A 48 1.46 -10.60 17.35
N PRO A 49 2.46 -10.51 18.24
CA PRO A 49 3.30 -9.32 18.33
C PRO A 49 4.15 -9.16 17.08
N GLY A 50 4.36 -7.92 16.66
CA GLY A 50 5.20 -7.62 15.51
C GLY A 50 5.76 -6.21 15.58
N ILE A 51 6.56 -5.88 14.57
CA ILE A 51 7.18 -4.56 14.43
C ILE A 51 6.98 -4.11 12.99
N VAL A 52 6.56 -2.86 12.82
CA VAL A 52 6.46 -2.26 11.49
C VAL A 52 7.88 -2.09 10.94
N VAL A 53 8.17 -2.72 9.81
CA VAL A 53 9.50 -2.67 9.20
C VAL A 53 9.50 -1.93 7.87
N GLY A 54 8.34 -1.58 7.34
CA GLY A 54 8.27 -0.85 6.08
C GLY A 54 6.85 -0.64 5.63
N TYR A 55 6.72 -0.15 4.41
CA TYR A 55 5.43 0.10 3.77
C TYR A 55 5.39 -0.60 2.43
N ASN A 56 4.21 -1.11 2.09
CA ASN A 56 4.01 -1.81 0.84
C ASN A 56 3.63 -0.80 -0.24
N ILE A 57 4.52 -0.58 -1.19
CA ILE A 57 4.30 0.39 -2.26
C ILE A 57 3.91 -0.26 -3.59
N ALA A 58 3.62 -1.55 -3.59
CA ALA A 58 3.15 -2.24 -4.78
C ALA A 58 1.79 -1.67 -5.18
N ASN A 59 1.64 -1.32 -6.45
CA ASN A 59 0.41 -0.68 -6.91
C ASN A 59 -0.45 -1.61 -7.76
N PHE A 60 -0.15 -2.90 -7.74
CA PHE A 60 -0.94 -3.90 -8.45
C PHE A 60 -0.75 -5.24 -7.75
N GLY A 61 -1.59 -6.20 -8.12
CA GLY A 61 -1.49 -7.55 -7.59
C GLY A 61 -2.38 -7.76 -6.38
N ARG A 62 -2.35 -8.99 -5.87
CA ARG A 62 -3.24 -9.44 -4.81
C ARG A 62 -2.98 -8.69 -3.50
N PHE A 63 -1.71 -8.42 -3.21
CA PHE A 63 -1.34 -7.74 -1.97
C PHE A 63 -0.77 -6.36 -2.29
N ALA A 64 -1.53 -5.57 -3.06
CA ALA A 64 -1.15 -4.21 -3.37
C ALA A 64 -1.15 -3.34 -2.12
N GLY A 65 -0.40 -2.23 -2.17
CA GLY A 65 -0.22 -1.36 -1.01
C GLY A 65 -1.48 -0.64 -0.57
N ASN A 66 -2.41 -0.37 -1.49
CA ASN A 66 -3.61 0.34 -1.10
C ASN A 66 -4.42 -0.41 -0.03
N PRO A 67 -4.80 -1.70 -0.22
CA PRO A 67 -5.48 -2.44 0.84
C PRO A 67 -4.54 -2.96 1.93
N TYR A 68 -3.26 -3.15 1.64
CA TYR A 68 -2.28 -3.73 2.58
C TYR A 68 -1.04 -2.84 2.68
N PRO A 69 -1.15 -1.65 3.29
CA PRO A 69 -0.06 -0.68 3.28
C PRO A 69 1.10 -1.01 4.22
N LEU A 70 0.91 -1.88 5.19
CA LEU A 70 1.91 -2.13 6.23
C LEU A 70 2.71 -3.39 5.94
N VAL A 71 4.01 -3.32 6.19
CA VAL A 71 4.89 -4.50 6.21
C VAL A 71 5.32 -4.69 7.64
N VAL A 72 4.95 -5.84 8.22
CA VAL A 72 5.17 -6.13 9.63
C VAL A 72 5.97 -7.43 9.75
N ARG A 73 6.98 -7.39 10.61
CA ARG A 73 7.77 -8.58 10.93
C ARG A 73 7.28 -9.15 12.26
N THR A 74 6.99 -10.44 12.26
CA THR A 74 6.60 -11.19 13.45
C THR A 74 7.52 -12.39 13.60
N ALA A 75 7.33 -13.15 14.67
CA ALA A 75 8.06 -14.40 14.84
C ALA A 75 7.78 -15.40 13.73
N LEU A 76 6.66 -15.27 13.02
CA LEU A 76 6.28 -16.15 11.92
C LEU A 76 6.82 -15.67 10.57
N GLY A 77 7.44 -14.51 10.50
CA GLY A 77 7.99 -13.97 9.28
C GLY A 77 7.45 -12.58 8.97
N VAL A 78 7.71 -12.12 7.76
CA VAL A 78 7.30 -10.78 7.30
C VAL A 78 6.01 -10.92 6.50
N THR A 79 5.04 -10.04 6.75
CA THR A 79 3.75 -10.09 6.08
C THR A 79 3.26 -8.68 5.75
N GLN A 80 2.45 -8.57 4.68
CA GLN A 80 1.75 -7.34 4.35
C GLN A 80 0.41 -7.35 5.05
N CYS A 81 0.07 -6.23 5.70
CA CYS A 81 -1.13 -6.14 6.51
C CYS A 81 -1.97 -4.93 6.14
N ALA A 82 -3.29 -5.09 6.22
CA ALA A 82 -4.21 -3.95 6.20
C ALA A 82 -4.17 -3.26 7.56
N MET A 83 -4.50 -1.97 7.58
CA MET A 83 -4.46 -1.22 8.84
C MET A 83 -5.44 -1.76 9.88
N ASN A 84 -6.55 -2.31 9.44
CA ASN A 84 -7.55 -2.86 10.39
C ASN A 84 -7.15 -4.23 10.95
N GLU A 85 -6.09 -4.83 10.45
CA GLU A 85 -5.56 -6.09 10.98
C GLU A 85 -4.52 -5.85 12.07
N VAL A 86 -4.07 -4.62 12.23
CA VAL A 86 -2.93 -4.28 13.09
C VAL A 86 -3.38 -3.27 14.14
N SER A 87 -2.95 -3.49 15.37
CA SER A 87 -3.24 -2.58 16.48
C SER A 87 -1.94 -2.06 17.06
N LEU A 88 -1.95 -0.79 17.46
CA LEU A 88 -0.81 -0.22 18.18
C LEU A 88 -0.76 -0.78 19.59
N VAL A 89 0.45 -1.00 20.07
CA VAL A 89 0.68 -1.46 21.44
C VAL A 89 0.80 -0.30 22.38
#